data_97c60e75139b382d954b959336a3f3d3
#
_entry.id   97c60e75139b382d954b959336a3f3d3
#
_cell.length_a   1.000
_cell.length_b   1.000
_cell.length_c   1.000
_cell.angle_alpha   90.00
_cell.angle_beta   90.00
_cell.angle_gamma   90.00
#
_symmetry.space_group_name_H-M   'P 1'
#
loop_
_entity.id
_entity.type
_entity.pdbx_description
1 polymer ?
#
loop_
_entity_poly.entity_id
_entity_poly.type
_entity_poly.pdbx_seq_one_letter_code
_entity_poly.pdbx_strand_id
1 'polypeptide(L)'
;MNKKVRVRFAPSPTGGLHLGGMRTVLYNYLFAKQQGGDFILRIEDTDQARYVDGAEDYILNCLEWAGLQPDESPAHGGDYGPYRQSERKALYRQYAEQLVADGHAYYAFDTPEELEKMRQDHKTEKNPSPQYDHTIRMEMRNSLVLPAAETKKLLAEHVRHVIRIKIAANETVSFTDMIRGEVSFDTSVVDDKVLLKADGMPTYHLAVVVDDFLMKITHAFRGEEWLPSAPVHILLWQYLFGAGEMPKWAHLPLILGPNGKLSKRDGAKYGFPVFAMSWTDPKTGELTEGFKEKGFLPEAFINLMALLGWNDGTEKEIFTREELITQFSIERIHSGGAKFDYEKAKWFNHEWIRRLNSEELEAMVRQLFDEKGIAITDRGKFSSVIALVKDRCTLLPDFIEQSSFFFTAPATLDIDAVKPKWNENKKKFFLLFTEELAAIPEWGSAFIEDGFKKLAIQENIKPGELQLPLRVILVGGKFGPPVFDIAATLGKDETINRIRKAVDLF
;
A
#
# COMPACT_ATOMS: atom_id res chain seq x y z
N MET A 1 28.39 -15.31 19.33
CA MET A 1 28.04 -13.97 18.81
C MET A 1 26.61 -14.05 18.30
N ASN A 2 25.74 -13.10 18.70
CA ASN A 2 24.40 -13.07 18.11
C ASN A 2 24.51 -12.79 16.60
N LYS A 3 23.86 -13.63 15.76
CA LYS A 3 23.78 -13.37 14.31
C LYS A 3 23.13 -11.99 14.10
N LYS A 4 23.65 -11.17 13.18
CA LYS A 4 23.03 -9.90 12.78
C LYS A 4 21.60 -10.19 12.29
N VAL A 5 20.63 -9.38 12.71
CA VAL A 5 19.25 -9.52 12.24
C VAL A 5 19.18 -9.24 10.74
N ARG A 6 18.59 -10.15 9.99
CA ARG A 6 18.35 -10.02 8.55
C ARG A 6 16.91 -10.45 8.24
N VAL A 7 16.19 -9.57 7.62
CA VAL A 7 14.79 -9.77 7.22
C VAL A 7 14.64 -9.53 5.72
N ARG A 8 13.56 -10.00 5.14
CA ARG A 8 13.31 -9.78 3.71
C ARG A 8 11.84 -9.52 3.40
N PHE A 9 11.61 -8.65 2.44
CA PHE A 9 10.40 -8.62 1.64
C PHE A 9 10.67 -9.36 0.33
N ALA A 10 9.80 -10.29 -0.03
CA ALA A 10 10.03 -11.22 -1.12
C ALA A 10 8.80 -11.29 -2.04
N PRO A 11 8.50 -10.21 -2.79
CA PRO A 11 7.32 -10.17 -3.65
C PRO A 11 7.55 -10.91 -4.96
N SER A 12 6.46 -11.50 -5.50
CA SER A 12 6.42 -11.90 -6.90
C SER A 12 5.98 -10.69 -7.75
N PRO A 13 6.68 -10.39 -8.86
CA PRO A 13 6.37 -9.24 -9.74
C PRO A 13 5.19 -9.56 -10.67
N THR A 14 3.99 -9.72 -10.09
CA THR A 14 2.76 -10.14 -10.78
C THR A 14 1.70 -9.06 -10.88
N GLY A 15 2.05 -7.81 -10.53
CA GLY A 15 1.16 -6.65 -10.57
C GLY A 15 1.40 -5.65 -9.44
N GLY A 16 0.44 -4.77 -9.20
CA GLY A 16 0.54 -3.70 -8.20
C GLY A 16 0.70 -4.20 -6.77
N LEU A 17 1.47 -3.48 -5.96
CA LEU A 17 1.75 -3.79 -4.57
C LEU A 17 0.61 -3.35 -3.66
N HIS A 18 -0.16 -4.33 -3.17
CA HIS A 18 -1.32 -4.14 -2.31
C HIS A 18 -0.93 -3.68 -0.88
N LEU A 19 -1.85 -3.03 -0.17
CA LEU A 19 -1.64 -2.57 1.22
C LEU A 19 -1.08 -3.66 2.15
N GLY A 20 -1.52 -4.91 2.00
CA GLY A 20 -0.98 -6.05 2.76
C GLY A 20 0.51 -6.26 2.54
N GLY A 21 0.97 -6.12 1.29
CA GLY A 21 2.40 -6.15 0.94
C GLY A 21 3.15 -4.97 1.56
N MET A 22 2.62 -3.75 1.44
CA MET A 22 3.24 -2.55 2.03
C MET A 22 3.35 -2.62 3.55
N ARG A 23 2.35 -3.16 4.25
CA ARG A 23 2.45 -3.41 5.69
C ARG A 23 3.53 -4.43 6.02
N THR A 24 3.64 -5.49 5.23
CA THR A 24 4.71 -6.49 5.41
C THR A 24 6.09 -5.85 5.20
N VAL A 25 6.26 -5.01 4.18
CA VAL A 25 7.47 -4.20 3.99
C VAL A 25 7.78 -3.38 5.23
N LEU A 26 6.81 -2.59 5.68
CA LEU A 26 6.99 -1.68 6.81
C LEU A 26 7.44 -2.42 8.08
N TYR A 27 6.78 -3.53 8.43
CA TYR A 27 7.12 -4.28 9.65
C TYR A 27 8.49 -4.94 9.56
N ASN A 28 8.89 -5.46 8.39
CA ASN A 28 10.27 -5.91 8.14
C ASN A 28 11.27 -4.76 8.34
N TYR A 29 11.00 -3.61 7.72
CA TYR A 29 11.86 -2.43 7.79
C TYR A 29 12.02 -1.93 9.25
N LEU A 30 10.90 -1.74 9.96
CA LEU A 30 10.92 -1.26 11.35
C LEU A 30 11.70 -2.20 12.26
N PHE A 31 11.45 -3.51 12.14
CA PHE A 31 12.15 -4.52 12.92
C PHE A 31 13.64 -4.56 12.62
N ALA A 32 14.03 -4.56 11.34
CA ALA A 32 15.44 -4.54 10.95
C ALA A 32 16.16 -3.31 11.50
N LYS A 33 15.60 -2.11 11.26
CA LYS A 33 16.23 -0.86 11.69
C LYS A 33 16.33 -0.74 13.21
N GLN A 34 15.31 -1.18 13.95
CA GLN A 34 15.33 -1.23 15.41
C GLN A 34 16.46 -2.14 15.94
N GLN A 35 16.67 -3.28 15.30
CA GLN A 35 17.69 -4.25 15.72
C GLN A 35 19.09 -3.99 15.13
N GLY A 36 19.30 -2.87 14.40
CA GLY A 36 20.54 -2.59 13.68
C GLY A 36 20.88 -3.65 12.62
N GLY A 37 19.85 -4.27 12.06
CA GLY A 37 19.93 -5.31 11.07
C GLY A 37 19.76 -4.83 9.63
N ASP A 38 19.64 -5.78 8.70
CA ASP A 38 19.46 -5.51 7.26
C ASP A 38 18.06 -5.87 6.81
N PHE A 39 17.48 -5.01 5.98
CA PHE A 39 16.25 -5.24 5.24
C PHE A 39 16.56 -5.51 3.77
N ILE A 40 16.19 -6.70 3.27
CA ILE A 40 16.49 -7.18 1.93
C ILE A 40 15.22 -7.18 1.07
N LEU A 41 15.32 -6.73 -0.18
CA LEU A 41 14.32 -6.96 -1.21
C LEU A 41 14.79 -8.08 -2.12
N ARG A 42 14.03 -9.20 -2.18
CA ARG A 42 14.25 -10.31 -3.10
C ARG A 42 13.06 -10.46 -4.03
N ILE A 43 13.28 -10.47 -5.32
CA ILE A 43 12.22 -10.66 -6.32
C ILE A 43 12.02 -12.16 -6.57
N GLU A 44 10.80 -12.65 -6.30
CA GLU A 44 10.41 -14.05 -6.49
C GLU A 44 9.69 -14.23 -7.84
N ASP A 45 10.47 -14.27 -8.90
CA ASP A 45 10.08 -14.36 -10.30
C ASP A 45 10.18 -15.78 -10.89
N THR A 46 10.08 -16.81 -10.06
CA THR A 46 10.13 -18.23 -10.50
C THR A 46 8.96 -18.64 -11.39
N ASP A 47 7.85 -17.91 -11.37
CA ASP A 47 6.69 -18.11 -12.24
C ASP A 47 6.69 -17.09 -13.37
N GLN A 48 7.45 -17.39 -14.42
CA GLN A 48 7.61 -16.52 -15.58
C GLN A 48 6.30 -16.32 -16.38
N ALA A 49 5.32 -17.23 -16.24
CA ALA A 49 4.02 -17.08 -16.91
C ALA A 49 3.16 -15.97 -16.27
N ARG A 50 3.39 -15.67 -14.99
CA ARG A 50 2.71 -14.60 -14.26
C ARG A 50 3.53 -13.32 -14.12
N TYR A 51 4.74 -13.32 -14.65
CA TYR A 51 5.56 -12.10 -14.65
C TYR A 51 4.85 -10.96 -15.39
N VAL A 52 4.93 -9.76 -14.84
CA VAL A 52 4.32 -8.55 -15.43
C VAL A 52 5.39 -7.48 -15.57
N ASP A 53 5.60 -7.04 -16.80
CA ASP A 53 6.57 -5.98 -17.10
C ASP A 53 6.27 -4.70 -16.30
N GLY A 54 7.33 -4.08 -15.76
CA GLY A 54 7.23 -2.88 -14.94
C GLY A 54 6.81 -3.11 -13.49
N ALA A 55 6.40 -4.34 -13.10
CA ALA A 55 5.99 -4.61 -11.72
C ALA A 55 7.15 -4.52 -10.72
N GLU A 56 8.38 -4.88 -11.12
CA GLU A 56 9.57 -4.72 -10.28
C GLU A 56 9.88 -3.24 -10.03
N ASP A 57 9.93 -2.44 -11.09
CA ASP A 57 10.17 -0.98 -10.98
C ASP A 57 9.07 -0.32 -10.14
N TYR A 58 7.82 -0.75 -10.31
CA TYR A 58 6.71 -0.26 -9.50
C TYR A 58 6.90 -0.57 -8.01
N ILE A 59 7.36 -1.79 -7.66
CA ILE A 59 7.67 -2.16 -6.28
C ILE A 59 8.75 -1.23 -5.72
N LEU A 60 9.87 -1.03 -6.45
CA LEU A 60 10.96 -0.15 -6.04
C LEU A 60 10.48 1.29 -5.82
N ASN A 61 9.69 1.83 -6.74
CA ASN A 61 9.12 3.17 -6.64
C ASN A 61 8.17 3.31 -5.42
N CYS A 62 7.37 2.29 -5.12
CA CYS A 62 6.53 2.29 -3.90
C CYS A 62 7.38 2.35 -2.62
N LEU A 63 8.49 1.59 -2.56
CA LEU A 63 9.41 1.59 -1.43
C LEU A 63 10.12 2.95 -1.31
N GLU A 64 10.56 3.53 -2.41
CA GLU A 64 11.19 4.84 -2.45
C GLU A 64 10.23 5.94 -1.97
N TRP A 65 9.01 5.99 -2.52
CA TRP A 65 7.99 6.96 -2.09
C TRP A 65 7.68 6.85 -0.60
N ALA A 66 7.58 5.63 -0.09
CA ALA A 66 7.34 5.39 1.34
C ALA A 66 8.60 5.59 2.22
N GLY A 67 9.78 5.84 1.64
CA GLY A 67 11.04 5.97 2.36
C GLY A 67 11.49 4.68 3.05
N LEU A 68 11.11 3.51 2.52
CA LEU A 68 11.38 2.17 3.07
C LEU A 68 12.43 1.43 2.21
N GLN A 69 13.54 2.10 1.92
CA GLN A 69 14.58 1.56 1.05
C GLN A 69 15.26 0.34 1.66
N PRO A 70 15.42 -0.75 0.89
CA PRO A 70 16.16 -1.93 1.33
C PRO A 70 17.67 -1.67 1.36
N ASP A 71 18.37 -2.37 2.26
CA ASP A 71 19.82 -2.34 2.35
C ASP A 71 20.46 -3.16 1.21
N GLU A 72 19.80 -4.24 0.79
CA GLU A 72 20.20 -5.10 -0.32
C GLU A 72 19.00 -5.35 -1.25
N SER A 73 19.23 -5.30 -2.57
CA SER A 73 18.17 -5.49 -3.58
C SER A 73 18.74 -5.76 -4.96
N PRO A 74 17.92 -6.10 -5.97
CA PRO A 74 18.38 -6.15 -7.37
C PRO A 74 19.00 -4.86 -7.87
N ALA A 75 18.55 -3.70 -7.35
CA ALA A 75 19.04 -2.40 -7.75
C ALA A 75 20.33 -1.96 -7.02
N HIS A 76 20.43 -2.30 -5.72
CA HIS A 76 21.58 -1.87 -4.90
C HIS A 76 22.70 -2.93 -4.83
N GLY A 77 22.40 -4.19 -5.19
CA GLY A 77 23.32 -5.31 -4.98
C GLY A 77 23.43 -5.68 -3.49
N GLY A 78 24.53 -6.33 -3.13
CA GLY A 78 24.87 -6.79 -1.77
C GLY A 78 25.67 -8.09 -1.80
N ASP A 79 26.05 -8.58 -0.61
CA ASP A 79 26.98 -9.72 -0.48
C ASP A 79 26.37 -11.09 -0.83
N TYR A 80 25.03 -11.18 -0.87
CA TYR A 80 24.30 -12.45 -1.02
C TYR A 80 23.51 -12.55 -2.33
N GLY A 81 23.80 -11.67 -3.29
CA GLY A 81 23.17 -11.69 -4.61
C GLY A 81 23.43 -12.95 -5.43
N PRO A 82 22.77 -13.06 -6.58
CA PRO A 82 21.75 -12.17 -7.12
C PRO A 82 20.43 -12.19 -6.33
N TYR A 83 19.65 -11.10 -6.39
CA TYR A 83 18.41 -10.93 -5.63
C TYR A 83 17.15 -11.19 -6.47
N ARG A 84 17.27 -11.71 -7.69
CA ARG A 84 16.17 -12.29 -8.48
C ARG A 84 16.31 -13.80 -8.50
N GLN A 85 15.22 -14.50 -8.23
CA GLN A 85 15.24 -15.98 -8.15
C GLN A 85 15.52 -16.63 -9.51
N SER A 86 15.06 -16.03 -10.60
CA SER A 86 15.37 -16.51 -11.96
C SER A 86 16.86 -16.58 -12.27
N GLU A 87 17.67 -15.71 -11.66
CA GLU A 87 19.12 -15.65 -11.83
C GLU A 87 19.88 -16.72 -11.00
N ARG A 88 19.18 -17.46 -10.11
CA ARG A 88 19.72 -18.44 -9.15
C ARG A 88 19.40 -19.89 -9.50
N LYS A 89 18.88 -20.16 -10.67
CA LYS A 89 18.34 -21.47 -11.12
C LYS A 89 19.26 -22.64 -10.83
N ALA A 90 20.58 -22.50 -11.05
CA ALA A 90 21.56 -23.57 -10.85
C ALA A 90 21.64 -24.03 -9.37
N LEU A 91 21.51 -23.11 -8.42
CA LEU A 91 21.54 -23.39 -6.99
C LEU A 91 20.37 -24.29 -6.57
N TYR A 92 19.16 -24.00 -7.04
CA TYR A 92 17.98 -24.77 -6.65
C TYR A 92 18.02 -26.22 -7.11
N ARG A 93 18.56 -26.47 -8.30
CA ARG A 93 18.75 -27.84 -8.79
C ARG A 93 19.65 -28.66 -7.86
N GLN A 94 20.75 -28.08 -7.40
CA GLN A 94 21.68 -28.75 -6.49
C GLN A 94 20.96 -29.19 -5.20
N TYR A 95 20.17 -28.33 -4.57
CA TYR A 95 19.45 -28.68 -3.34
C TYR A 95 18.30 -29.67 -3.60
N ALA A 96 17.61 -29.56 -4.75
CA ALA A 96 16.58 -30.54 -5.10
C ALA A 96 17.16 -31.94 -5.31
N GLU A 97 18.32 -32.07 -5.98
CA GLU A 97 19.01 -33.33 -6.20
C GLU A 97 19.59 -33.88 -4.89
N GLN A 98 20.09 -33.04 -3.99
CA GLN A 98 20.49 -33.42 -2.65
C GLN A 98 19.34 -34.08 -1.90
N LEU A 99 18.13 -33.46 -1.88
CA LEU A 99 16.95 -34.03 -1.24
C LEU A 99 16.57 -35.40 -1.81
N VAL A 100 16.77 -35.63 -3.12
CA VAL A 100 16.55 -36.95 -3.73
C VAL A 100 17.59 -37.94 -3.25
N ALA A 101 18.87 -37.56 -3.21
CA ALA A 101 19.95 -38.40 -2.75
C ALA A 101 19.79 -38.82 -1.28
N ASP A 102 19.31 -37.93 -0.46
CA ASP A 102 19.05 -38.14 0.98
C ASP A 102 17.70 -38.86 1.25
N GLY A 103 16.92 -39.17 0.19
CA GLY A 103 15.65 -39.89 0.30
C GLY A 103 14.45 -39.07 0.76
N HIS A 104 14.58 -37.71 0.79
CA HIS A 104 13.55 -36.74 1.17
C HIS A 104 12.74 -36.17 -0.01
N ALA A 105 13.16 -36.51 -1.25
CA ALA A 105 12.45 -36.17 -2.48
C ALA A 105 12.56 -37.30 -3.50
N TYR A 106 11.84 -37.18 -4.60
CA TYR A 106 11.85 -38.20 -5.65
C TYR A 106 11.51 -37.57 -7.02
N TYR A 107 11.94 -38.26 -8.10
CA TYR A 107 11.58 -37.89 -9.47
C TYR A 107 10.20 -38.42 -9.81
N ALA A 108 9.35 -37.54 -10.36
CA ALA A 108 8.02 -37.91 -10.84
C ALA A 108 7.92 -37.61 -12.35
N PHE A 109 7.51 -38.63 -13.12
CA PHE A 109 7.49 -38.64 -14.59
C PHE A 109 6.07 -38.55 -15.14
N ASP A 110 5.10 -38.30 -14.30
CA ASP A 110 3.68 -38.20 -14.66
C ASP A 110 3.44 -37.08 -15.68
N THR A 111 2.64 -37.39 -16.70
CA THR A 111 2.18 -36.39 -17.68
C THR A 111 1.04 -35.53 -17.13
N PRO A 112 0.73 -34.37 -17.74
CA PRO A 112 -0.44 -33.59 -17.36
C PRO A 112 -1.76 -34.39 -17.43
N GLU A 113 -1.89 -35.27 -18.45
CA GLU A 113 -3.05 -36.12 -18.66
C GLU A 113 -3.18 -37.17 -17.55
N GLU A 114 -2.07 -37.81 -17.15
CA GLU A 114 -2.04 -38.76 -16.02
C GLU A 114 -2.41 -38.06 -14.70
N LEU A 115 -1.92 -36.84 -14.46
CA LEU A 115 -2.27 -36.06 -13.29
C LEU A 115 -3.76 -35.65 -13.28
N GLU A 116 -4.31 -35.32 -14.45
CA GLU A 116 -5.73 -34.98 -14.54
C GLU A 116 -6.61 -36.22 -14.33
N LYS A 117 -6.23 -37.36 -14.92
CA LYS A 117 -6.90 -38.64 -14.67
C LYS A 117 -6.89 -39.01 -13.18
N MET A 118 -5.74 -38.89 -12.53
CA MET A 118 -5.62 -39.11 -11.07
C MET A 118 -6.61 -38.27 -10.29
N ARG A 119 -6.73 -36.95 -10.61
CA ARG A 119 -7.69 -36.06 -9.93
C ARG A 119 -9.14 -36.50 -10.13
N GLN A 120 -9.48 -36.99 -11.32
CA GLN A 120 -10.82 -37.48 -11.64
C GLN A 120 -11.12 -38.80 -10.92
N ASP A 121 -10.19 -39.74 -10.95
CA ASP A 121 -10.37 -41.09 -10.37
C ASP A 121 -10.48 -41.04 -8.82
N HIS A 122 -9.78 -40.12 -8.16
CA HIS A 122 -9.79 -39.97 -6.70
C HIS A 122 -10.78 -38.90 -6.19
N LYS A 123 -11.51 -38.24 -7.08
CA LYS A 123 -12.49 -37.22 -6.69
C LYS A 123 -13.72 -37.86 -6.03
N THR A 124 -14.04 -37.39 -4.82
CA THR A 124 -15.23 -37.80 -4.07
C THR A 124 -15.95 -36.56 -3.50
N GLU A 125 -17.18 -36.75 -3.00
CA GLU A 125 -17.89 -35.65 -2.31
C GLU A 125 -17.11 -35.13 -1.09
N LYS A 126 -16.39 -36.00 -0.39
CA LYS A 126 -15.56 -35.66 0.78
C LYS A 126 -14.19 -35.10 0.40
N ASN A 127 -13.68 -35.42 -0.78
CA ASN A 127 -12.42 -34.92 -1.32
C ASN A 127 -12.62 -34.43 -2.75
N PRO A 128 -13.17 -33.22 -2.94
CA PRO A 128 -13.45 -32.67 -4.26
C PRO A 128 -12.20 -32.25 -5.04
N SER A 129 -11.03 -32.17 -4.38
CA SER A 129 -9.76 -31.80 -4.97
C SER A 129 -8.63 -32.68 -4.45
N PRO A 130 -8.52 -33.94 -4.93
CA PRO A 130 -7.49 -34.88 -4.51
C PRO A 130 -6.09 -34.32 -4.75
N GLN A 131 -5.21 -34.51 -3.78
CA GLN A 131 -3.83 -34.06 -3.81
C GLN A 131 -2.89 -35.22 -4.10
N TYR A 132 -1.72 -34.93 -4.67
CA TYR A 132 -0.65 -35.92 -4.88
C TYR A 132 0.06 -36.16 -3.54
N ASP A 133 -0.51 -36.99 -2.69
CA ASP A 133 -0.08 -37.26 -1.33
C ASP A 133 0.67 -38.62 -1.18
N HIS A 134 0.93 -39.00 0.07
CA HIS A 134 1.63 -40.23 0.43
C HIS A 134 0.90 -41.51 -0.02
N THR A 135 -0.39 -41.48 -0.25
CA THR A 135 -1.20 -42.60 -0.75
C THR A 135 -1.14 -42.65 -2.28
N ILE A 136 -1.47 -41.54 -2.91
CA ILE A 136 -1.59 -41.44 -4.36
C ILE A 136 -0.23 -41.63 -5.05
N ARG A 137 0.86 -41.15 -4.47
CA ARG A 137 2.20 -41.32 -5.08
C ARG A 137 2.58 -42.79 -5.36
N MET A 138 1.99 -43.74 -4.65
CA MET A 138 2.27 -45.16 -4.86
C MET A 138 1.57 -45.77 -6.09
N GLU A 139 0.60 -45.02 -6.65
CA GLU A 139 -0.12 -45.41 -7.86
C GLU A 139 0.38 -44.63 -9.10
N MET A 140 1.33 -43.71 -8.91
CA MET A 140 1.80 -42.77 -9.92
C MET A 140 3.18 -43.15 -10.46
N ARG A 141 3.54 -42.60 -11.65
CA ARG A 141 4.80 -42.91 -12.33
C ARG A 141 5.99 -42.12 -11.75
N ASN A 142 6.64 -42.65 -10.75
CA ASN A 142 7.74 -41.96 -10.08
C ASN A 142 8.84 -42.91 -9.63
N SER A 143 9.99 -42.37 -9.21
CA SER A 143 11.18 -43.12 -8.83
C SER A 143 11.05 -43.94 -7.54
N LEU A 144 9.97 -43.80 -6.78
CA LEU A 144 9.68 -44.66 -5.62
C LEU A 144 9.01 -45.98 -6.02
N VAL A 145 8.32 -45.99 -7.16
CA VAL A 145 7.55 -47.14 -7.67
C VAL A 145 8.28 -47.83 -8.82
N LEU A 146 8.93 -47.07 -9.69
CA LEU A 146 9.66 -47.57 -10.83
C LEU A 146 10.95 -48.33 -10.39
N PRO A 147 11.36 -49.41 -11.11
CA PRO A 147 12.69 -50.02 -10.90
C PRO A 147 13.81 -49.00 -11.06
N ALA A 148 14.84 -49.12 -10.22
CA ALA A 148 15.97 -48.19 -10.26
C ALA A 148 16.67 -48.12 -11.63
N ALA A 149 16.73 -49.21 -12.37
CA ALA A 149 17.28 -49.26 -13.73
C ALA A 149 16.44 -48.44 -14.73
N GLU A 150 15.10 -48.51 -14.60
CA GLU A 150 14.17 -47.74 -15.44
C GLU A 150 14.26 -46.27 -15.11
N THR A 151 14.27 -45.89 -13.83
CA THR A 151 14.47 -44.49 -13.40
C THR A 151 15.74 -43.90 -13.98
N LYS A 152 16.88 -44.64 -13.89
CA LYS A 152 18.18 -44.23 -14.47
C LYS A 152 18.09 -44.04 -15.99
N LYS A 153 17.39 -44.94 -16.69
CA LYS A 153 17.17 -44.85 -18.14
C LYS A 153 16.37 -43.59 -18.49
N LEU A 154 15.25 -43.34 -17.82
CA LEU A 154 14.42 -42.19 -18.07
C LEU A 154 15.19 -40.88 -17.84
N LEU A 155 15.98 -40.78 -16.81
CA LEU A 155 16.85 -39.63 -16.54
C LEU A 155 17.93 -39.43 -17.60
N ALA A 156 18.59 -40.53 -18.04
CA ALA A 156 19.61 -40.49 -19.09
C ALA A 156 19.03 -40.09 -20.47
N GLU A 157 17.81 -40.46 -20.75
CA GLU A 157 17.05 -40.08 -21.94
C GLU A 157 16.41 -38.69 -21.85
N HIS A 158 16.66 -37.95 -20.77
CA HIS A 158 16.11 -36.62 -20.49
C HIS A 158 14.59 -36.59 -20.55
N VAL A 159 13.90 -37.68 -20.18
CA VAL A 159 12.43 -37.69 -20.11
C VAL A 159 11.94 -36.60 -19.15
N ARG A 160 10.95 -35.86 -19.57
CA ARG A 160 10.37 -34.76 -18.78
C ARG A 160 9.93 -35.26 -17.41
N HIS A 161 10.39 -34.64 -16.36
CA HIS A 161 10.10 -34.96 -14.97
C HIS A 161 10.12 -33.74 -14.07
N VAL A 162 9.57 -33.90 -12.88
CA VAL A 162 9.66 -32.92 -11.78
C VAL A 162 10.27 -33.60 -10.57
N ILE A 163 10.78 -32.83 -9.60
CA ILE A 163 11.17 -33.32 -8.29
C ILE A 163 10.10 -32.92 -7.30
N ARG A 164 9.58 -33.91 -6.54
CA ARG A 164 8.60 -33.70 -5.48
C ARG A 164 9.22 -33.99 -4.11
N ILE A 165 8.82 -33.24 -3.09
CA ILE A 165 9.12 -33.59 -1.70
C ILE A 165 8.40 -34.89 -1.37
N LYS A 166 9.05 -35.73 -0.52
CA LYS A 166 8.46 -36.95 0.01
C LYS A 166 7.98 -36.69 1.43
N ILE A 167 6.69 -36.48 1.60
CA ILE A 167 6.08 -36.25 2.92
C ILE A 167 5.80 -37.59 3.59
N ALA A 168 6.25 -37.78 4.83
CA ALA A 168 5.89 -38.92 5.65
C ALA A 168 4.46 -38.74 6.17
N ALA A 169 3.69 -39.86 6.19
CA ALA A 169 2.33 -39.83 6.71
C ALA A 169 2.28 -39.89 8.25
N ASN A 170 1.22 -39.34 8.82
CA ASN A 170 0.91 -39.44 10.25
C ASN A 170 2.00 -38.92 11.19
N GLU A 171 2.71 -37.90 10.78
CA GLU A 171 3.63 -37.14 11.62
C GLU A 171 3.03 -35.78 11.97
N THR A 172 3.53 -35.17 13.05
CA THR A 172 3.18 -33.81 13.41
C THR A 172 4.37 -32.89 13.20
N VAL A 173 4.17 -31.81 12.44
CA VAL A 173 5.16 -30.79 12.22
C VAL A 173 4.73 -29.53 12.99
N SER A 174 5.59 -29.04 13.89
CA SER A 174 5.27 -27.90 14.75
C SER A 174 6.37 -26.83 14.68
N PHE A 175 5.98 -25.58 14.95
CA PHE A 175 6.89 -24.47 15.14
C PHE A 175 6.25 -23.40 16.02
N THR A 176 7.08 -22.52 16.59
CA THR A 176 6.62 -21.36 17.34
C THR A 176 6.62 -20.14 16.42
N ASP A 177 5.41 -19.61 16.14
CA ASP A 177 5.25 -18.35 15.41
C ASP A 177 5.36 -17.16 16.38
N MET A 178 6.05 -16.10 16.00
CA MET A 178 6.28 -14.94 16.88
C MET A 178 5.00 -14.16 17.23
N ILE A 179 3.92 -14.32 16.45
CA ILE A 179 2.65 -13.63 16.65
C ILE A 179 1.57 -14.59 17.13
N ARG A 180 1.59 -15.83 16.64
CA ARG A 180 0.51 -16.81 16.86
C ARG A 180 0.82 -17.85 17.93
N GLY A 181 2.06 -17.89 18.43
CA GLY A 181 2.53 -18.92 19.36
C GLY A 181 2.73 -20.27 18.67
N GLU A 182 2.44 -21.36 19.38
CA GLU A 182 2.62 -22.71 18.86
C GLU A 182 1.61 -23.04 17.76
N VAL A 183 2.12 -23.49 16.62
CA VAL A 183 1.34 -23.92 15.44
C VAL A 183 1.79 -25.34 15.05
N SER A 184 0.81 -26.22 14.86
CA SER A 184 1.03 -27.63 14.51
C SER A 184 0.20 -28.05 13.31
N PHE A 185 0.78 -28.94 12.50
CA PHE A 185 0.14 -29.51 11.32
C PHE A 185 0.29 -31.03 11.34
N ASP A 186 -0.78 -31.72 10.96
CA ASP A 186 -0.74 -33.15 10.64
C ASP A 186 -0.26 -33.32 9.20
N THR A 187 0.78 -34.10 8.97
CA THR A 187 1.35 -34.34 7.64
C THR A 187 0.43 -35.17 6.75
N SER A 188 -0.54 -35.87 7.29
CA SER A 188 -1.54 -36.65 6.52
C SER A 188 -2.35 -35.80 5.55
N VAL A 189 -2.48 -34.50 5.80
CA VAL A 189 -3.22 -33.55 4.95
C VAL A 189 -2.30 -32.72 4.05
N VAL A 190 -0.99 -33.01 4.04
CA VAL A 190 0.01 -32.29 3.26
C VAL A 190 0.39 -33.11 2.03
N ASP A 191 0.25 -32.54 0.85
CA ASP A 191 0.61 -33.20 -0.40
C ASP A 191 2.12 -33.07 -0.72
N ASP A 192 2.61 -34.00 -1.55
CA ASP A 192 4.00 -34.01 -2.05
C ASP A 192 4.19 -32.88 -3.08
N LYS A 193 4.44 -31.67 -2.60
CA LYS A 193 4.62 -30.48 -3.46
C LYS A 193 5.76 -30.67 -4.46
N VAL A 194 5.58 -30.16 -5.66
CA VAL A 194 6.68 -30.02 -6.61
C VAL A 194 7.69 -29.01 -6.05
N LEU A 195 8.94 -29.40 -5.99
CA LEU A 195 10.06 -28.56 -5.58
C LEU A 195 10.79 -27.96 -6.79
N LEU A 196 11.07 -28.81 -7.80
CA LEU A 196 11.72 -28.41 -9.05
C LEU A 196 10.83 -28.79 -10.23
N LYS A 197 10.52 -27.81 -11.06
CA LYS A 197 9.72 -27.98 -12.27
C LYS A 197 10.51 -28.60 -13.42
N ALA A 198 9.84 -29.13 -14.44
CA ALA A 198 10.46 -29.77 -15.58
C ALA A 198 11.36 -28.84 -16.42
N ASP A 199 11.13 -27.53 -16.38
CA ASP A 199 11.98 -26.50 -16.98
C ASP A 199 13.25 -26.18 -16.14
N GLY A 200 13.39 -26.84 -14.98
CA GLY A 200 14.48 -26.65 -14.02
C GLY A 200 14.32 -25.42 -13.13
N MET A 201 13.19 -24.70 -13.21
CA MET A 201 12.88 -23.65 -12.25
C MET A 201 12.32 -24.25 -10.95
N PRO A 202 12.65 -23.70 -9.78
CA PRO A 202 12.06 -24.13 -8.53
C PRO A 202 10.59 -23.68 -8.44
N THR A 203 9.85 -24.31 -7.57
CA THR A 203 8.62 -23.72 -7.04
C THR A 203 8.96 -22.82 -5.85
N TYR A 204 7.99 -22.01 -5.45
CA TYR A 204 8.07 -21.15 -4.26
C TYR A 204 8.63 -21.89 -3.02
N HIS A 205 8.20 -23.13 -2.79
CA HIS A 205 8.59 -23.89 -1.59
C HIS A 205 10.08 -24.10 -1.47
N LEU A 206 10.74 -24.57 -2.54
CA LEU A 206 12.19 -24.79 -2.52
C LEU A 206 12.94 -23.46 -2.55
N ALA A 207 12.53 -22.55 -3.42
CA ALA A 207 13.24 -21.30 -3.65
C ALA A 207 13.35 -20.46 -2.38
N VAL A 208 12.23 -20.27 -1.66
CA VAL A 208 12.20 -19.43 -0.45
C VAL A 208 13.11 -20.00 0.65
N VAL A 209 13.13 -21.32 0.85
CA VAL A 209 13.93 -21.97 1.90
C VAL A 209 15.42 -21.88 1.58
N VAL A 210 15.80 -22.20 0.34
CA VAL A 210 17.20 -22.11 -0.11
C VAL A 210 17.73 -20.69 -0.03
N ASP A 211 16.95 -19.73 -0.50
CA ASP A 211 17.37 -18.33 -0.50
C ASP A 211 17.42 -17.73 0.90
N ASP A 212 16.45 -18.01 1.76
CA ASP A 212 16.47 -17.56 3.15
C ASP A 212 17.72 -18.10 3.88
N PHE A 213 18.13 -19.35 3.62
CA PHE A 213 19.37 -19.89 4.16
C PHE A 213 20.61 -19.19 3.60
N LEU A 214 20.73 -19.11 2.27
CA LEU A 214 21.90 -18.54 1.60
C LEU A 214 22.06 -17.04 1.87
N MET A 215 20.94 -16.29 1.98
CA MET A 215 20.93 -14.87 2.31
C MET A 215 20.96 -14.60 3.82
N LYS A 216 21.12 -15.66 4.64
CA LYS A 216 21.23 -15.56 6.11
C LYS A 216 20.07 -14.89 6.78
N ILE A 217 18.86 -15.11 6.28
CA ILE A 217 17.63 -14.56 6.86
C ILE A 217 17.42 -15.14 8.25
N THR A 218 17.22 -14.27 9.23
CA THR A 218 17.02 -14.65 10.64
C THR A 218 15.56 -14.58 11.07
N HIS A 219 14.78 -13.69 10.45
CA HIS A 219 13.36 -13.52 10.73
C HIS A 219 12.59 -13.34 9.42
N ALA A 220 11.46 -14.03 9.28
CA ALA A 220 10.66 -14.02 8.09
C ALA A 220 9.23 -13.59 8.39
N PHE A 221 8.92 -12.33 8.11
CA PHE A 221 7.57 -11.77 8.16
C PHE A 221 6.85 -12.08 6.86
N ARG A 222 5.60 -12.55 6.94
CA ARG A 222 4.73 -12.82 5.79
C ARG A 222 3.25 -12.81 6.19
N GLY A 223 2.36 -12.66 5.23
CA GLY A 223 0.92 -12.71 5.50
C GLY A 223 0.48 -14.11 5.97
N GLU A 224 -0.56 -14.16 6.79
CA GLU A 224 -1.10 -15.43 7.33
C GLU A 224 -1.64 -16.38 6.24
N GLU A 225 -1.93 -15.88 5.05
CA GLU A 225 -2.31 -16.68 3.90
C GLU A 225 -1.22 -17.68 3.46
N TRP A 226 0.02 -17.49 3.90
CA TRP A 226 1.14 -18.39 3.65
C TRP A 226 1.32 -19.46 4.73
N LEU A 227 0.52 -19.40 5.81
CA LEU A 227 0.59 -20.37 6.90
C LEU A 227 0.40 -21.83 6.42
N PRO A 228 -0.50 -22.16 5.47
CA PRO A 228 -0.63 -23.51 4.93
C PRO A 228 0.62 -24.07 4.25
N SER A 229 1.57 -23.22 3.86
CA SER A 229 2.87 -23.64 3.29
C SER A 229 3.91 -24.01 4.35
N ALA A 230 3.66 -23.66 5.62
CA ALA A 230 4.62 -23.84 6.71
C ALA A 230 5.11 -25.29 6.87
N PRO A 231 4.27 -26.35 6.86
CA PRO A 231 4.73 -27.71 7.05
C PRO A 231 5.77 -28.14 6.01
N VAL A 232 5.56 -27.79 4.74
CA VAL A 232 6.53 -28.10 3.67
C VAL A 232 7.85 -27.36 3.90
N HIS A 233 7.79 -26.09 4.29
CA HIS A 233 9.01 -25.29 4.54
C HIS A 233 9.78 -25.80 5.77
N ILE A 234 9.09 -26.18 6.85
CA ILE A 234 9.75 -26.75 8.04
C ILE A 234 10.49 -28.04 7.68
N LEU A 235 9.83 -28.94 6.94
CA LEU A 235 10.47 -30.17 6.50
C LEU A 235 11.68 -29.90 5.60
N LEU A 236 11.59 -28.95 4.66
CA LEU A 236 12.73 -28.56 3.82
C LEU A 236 13.89 -28.00 4.65
N TRP A 237 13.62 -27.16 5.66
CA TRP A 237 14.63 -26.66 6.59
C TRP A 237 15.31 -27.81 7.34
N GLN A 238 14.52 -28.74 7.88
CA GLN A 238 15.03 -29.89 8.62
C GLN A 238 15.91 -30.78 7.75
N TYR A 239 15.47 -31.06 6.52
CA TYR A 239 16.17 -32.00 5.61
C TYR A 239 17.43 -31.40 4.99
N LEU A 240 17.43 -30.10 4.67
CA LEU A 240 18.58 -29.47 4.00
C LEU A 240 19.59 -28.86 4.96
N PHE A 241 19.16 -28.25 6.05
CA PHE A 241 20.01 -27.37 6.86
C PHE A 241 19.96 -27.67 8.35
N GLY A 242 19.00 -28.48 8.79
CA GLY A 242 18.71 -28.73 10.20
C GLY A 242 17.78 -27.70 10.82
N ALA A 243 16.97 -28.14 11.77
CA ALA A 243 15.93 -27.32 12.41
C ALA A 243 16.47 -26.06 13.10
N GLY A 244 17.72 -26.08 13.58
CA GLY A 244 18.35 -24.93 14.26
C GLY A 244 18.74 -23.76 13.37
N GLU A 245 18.75 -23.95 12.05
CA GLU A 245 19.07 -22.89 11.08
C GLU A 245 17.82 -22.17 10.53
N MET A 246 16.62 -22.68 10.84
CA MET A 246 15.36 -22.09 10.40
C MET A 246 15.18 -20.68 10.98
N PRO A 247 14.76 -19.69 10.16
CA PRO A 247 14.45 -18.34 10.66
C PRO A 247 13.24 -18.38 11.58
N LYS A 248 13.14 -17.41 12.47
CA LYS A 248 11.91 -17.18 13.24
C LYS A 248 10.85 -16.62 12.32
N TRP A 249 9.63 -17.13 12.40
CA TRP A 249 8.53 -16.72 11.54
C TRP A 249 7.51 -15.85 12.28
N ALA A 250 6.98 -14.86 11.57
CA ALA A 250 5.91 -13.98 12.01
C ALA A 250 4.82 -13.91 10.92
N HIS A 251 3.69 -14.57 11.15
CA HIS A 251 2.56 -14.55 10.22
C HIS A 251 1.60 -13.42 10.58
N LEU A 252 1.65 -12.35 9.77
CA LEU A 252 0.85 -11.13 9.94
C LEU A 252 -0.63 -11.41 9.64
N PRO A 253 -1.56 -10.86 10.43
CA PRO A 253 -2.98 -11.01 10.21
C PRO A 253 -3.42 -10.35 8.89
N LEU A 254 -4.57 -10.75 8.36
CA LEU A 254 -5.15 -10.11 7.17
C LEU A 254 -5.52 -8.66 7.45
N ILE A 255 -5.42 -7.82 6.40
CA ILE A 255 -6.13 -6.54 6.39
C ILE A 255 -7.54 -6.83 5.89
N LEU A 256 -8.53 -6.40 6.67
CA LEU A 256 -9.94 -6.63 6.41
C LEU A 256 -10.56 -5.38 5.78
N GLY A 257 -11.28 -5.59 4.69
CA GLY A 257 -12.19 -4.63 4.10
C GLY A 257 -13.62 -4.82 4.62
N PRO A 258 -14.60 -4.16 4.00
CA PRO A 258 -16.00 -4.25 4.40
C PRO A 258 -16.59 -5.67 4.35
N ASN A 259 -16.08 -6.55 3.48
CA ASN A 259 -16.64 -7.88 3.20
C ASN A 259 -15.65 -9.03 3.46
N GLY A 260 -14.67 -8.87 4.32
CA GLY A 260 -13.63 -9.85 4.59
C GLY A 260 -12.24 -9.37 4.20
N LYS A 261 -11.38 -10.22 3.63
CA LYS A 261 -10.02 -9.82 3.19
C LYS A 261 -10.11 -8.65 2.19
N LEU A 262 -9.41 -7.55 2.49
CA LEU A 262 -9.35 -6.37 1.63
C LEU A 262 -8.89 -6.74 0.22
N SER A 263 -9.62 -6.28 -0.78
CA SER A 263 -9.38 -6.61 -2.19
C SER A 263 -9.44 -5.39 -3.11
N LYS A 264 -8.92 -5.51 -4.34
CA LYS A 264 -9.05 -4.49 -5.40
C LYS A 264 -10.53 -4.13 -5.67
N ARG A 265 -11.43 -5.13 -5.59
CA ARG A 265 -12.87 -4.92 -5.81
C ARG A 265 -13.49 -4.01 -4.75
N ASP A 266 -13.00 -4.08 -3.50
CA ASP A 266 -13.47 -3.18 -2.45
C ASP A 266 -13.06 -1.75 -2.75
N GLY A 267 -11.82 -1.51 -3.17
CA GLY A 267 -11.35 -0.20 -3.60
C GLY A 267 -12.21 0.40 -4.71
N ALA A 268 -12.45 -0.34 -5.78
CA ALA A 268 -13.29 0.10 -6.90
C ALA A 268 -14.74 0.37 -6.47
N LYS A 269 -15.30 -0.49 -5.61
CA LYS A 269 -16.69 -0.38 -5.16
C LYS A 269 -16.93 0.79 -4.21
N TYR A 270 -15.98 1.06 -3.31
CA TYR A 270 -16.16 2.05 -2.23
C TYR A 270 -15.32 3.33 -2.44
N GLY A 271 -14.58 3.43 -3.54
CA GLY A 271 -13.87 4.64 -3.96
C GLY A 271 -12.59 4.97 -3.17
N PHE A 272 -11.95 3.97 -2.55
CA PHE A 272 -10.69 4.17 -1.84
C PHE A 272 -9.53 3.41 -2.49
N PRO A 273 -8.28 3.92 -2.40
CA PRO A 273 -7.12 3.24 -2.96
C PRO A 273 -6.75 2.00 -2.16
N VAL A 274 -6.24 0.98 -2.86
CA VAL A 274 -5.73 -0.27 -2.25
C VAL A 274 -4.25 -0.51 -2.56
N PHE A 275 -3.62 0.39 -3.31
CA PHE A 275 -2.21 0.41 -3.66
C PHE A 275 -1.53 1.66 -3.13
N ALA A 276 -0.24 1.56 -2.83
CA ALA A 276 0.58 2.70 -2.42
C ALA A 276 0.66 3.79 -3.50
N MET A 277 0.88 3.39 -4.73
CA MET A 277 0.93 4.23 -5.93
C MET A 277 -0.02 3.68 -6.99
N SER A 278 -0.40 4.50 -7.97
CA SER A 278 -1.23 4.08 -9.09
C SER A 278 -0.59 2.96 -9.89
N TRP A 279 -1.40 1.99 -10.30
CA TRP A 279 -0.99 0.86 -11.11
C TRP A 279 -1.89 0.73 -12.34
N THR A 280 -1.29 0.74 -13.52
CA THR A 280 -1.99 0.39 -14.76
C THR A 280 -1.69 -1.06 -15.08
N ASP A 281 -2.70 -1.91 -15.12
CA ASP A 281 -2.55 -3.31 -15.51
C ASP A 281 -2.19 -3.37 -17.01
N PRO A 282 -0.99 -3.89 -17.38
CA PRO A 282 -0.56 -3.87 -18.78
C PRO A 282 -1.37 -4.83 -19.68
N LYS A 283 -2.13 -5.77 -19.11
CA LYS A 283 -2.95 -6.72 -19.87
C LYS A 283 -4.33 -6.14 -20.17
N THR A 284 -4.91 -5.40 -19.24
CA THR A 284 -6.28 -4.87 -19.38
C THR A 284 -6.31 -3.37 -19.67
N GLY A 285 -5.21 -2.64 -19.39
CA GLY A 285 -5.16 -1.18 -19.46
C GLY A 285 -5.90 -0.49 -18.31
N GLU A 286 -6.43 -1.25 -17.34
CA GLU A 286 -7.17 -0.71 -16.20
C GLU A 286 -6.23 0.04 -15.25
N LEU A 287 -6.53 1.32 -15.02
CA LEU A 287 -5.84 2.14 -14.02
C LEU A 287 -6.51 1.96 -12.65
N THR A 288 -5.74 1.54 -11.66
CA THR A 288 -6.13 1.60 -10.24
C THR A 288 -5.34 2.72 -9.57
N GLU A 289 -6.03 3.73 -9.10
CA GLU A 289 -5.41 4.90 -8.45
C GLU A 289 -4.85 4.54 -7.08
N GLY A 290 -3.67 5.08 -6.75
CA GLY A 290 -2.94 4.83 -5.50
C GLY A 290 -3.12 5.93 -4.46
N PHE A 291 -2.62 5.68 -3.24
CA PHE A 291 -2.62 6.66 -2.15
C PHE A 291 -1.84 7.92 -2.52
N LYS A 292 -0.67 7.78 -3.15
CA LYS A 292 0.15 8.90 -3.61
C LYS A 292 -0.63 9.84 -4.52
N GLU A 293 -1.27 9.32 -5.56
CA GLU A 293 -1.99 10.10 -6.55
C GLU A 293 -3.31 10.66 -6.01
N LYS A 294 -3.88 10.03 -4.97
CA LYS A 294 -4.97 10.63 -4.18
C LYS A 294 -4.51 11.81 -3.33
N GLY A 295 -3.21 12.04 -3.21
CA GLY A 295 -2.66 13.15 -2.44
C GLY A 295 -2.37 12.85 -0.98
N PHE A 296 -2.14 11.58 -0.65
CA PHE A 296 -1.64 11.20 0.66
C PHE A 296 -0.13 11.46 0.76
N LEU A 297 0.29 11.92 1.93
CA LEU A 297 1.69 12.06 2.30
C LEU A 297 2.27 10.67 2.65
N PRO A 298 3.54 10.39 2.32
CA PRO A 298 4.16 9.13 2.67
C PRO A 298 4.21 8.88 4.19
N GLU A 299 4.41 9.91 5.00
CA GLU A 299 4.40 9.83 6.47
C GLU A 299 3.03 9.38 6.99
N ALA A 300 1.95 9.96 6.46
CA ALA A 300 0.59 9.59 6.81
C ALA A 300 0.27 8.15 6.41
N PHE A 301 0.72 7.74 5.23
CA PHE A 301 0.55 6.39 4.73
C PHE A 301 1.29 5.36 5.60
N ILE A 302 2.56 5.62 5.96
CA ILE A 302 3.35 4.75 6.84
C ILE A 302 2.70 4.66 8.22
N ASN A 303 2.25 5.77 8.77
CA ASN A 303 1.60 5.83 10.08
C ASN A 303 0.31 5.00 10.09
N LEU A 304 -0.53 5.13 9.05
CA LEU A 304 -1.70 4.28 8.86
C LEU A 304 -1.32 2.80 8.77
N MET A 305 -0.32 2.44 7.94
CA MET A 305 0.12 1.05 7.76
C MET A 305 0.66 0.45 9.06
N ALA A 306 1.37 1.22 9.88
CA ALA A 306 1.89 0.77 11.16
C ALA A 306 0.76 0.36 12.11
N LEU A 307 -0.29 1.16 12.20
CA LEU A 307 -1.42 0.92 13.10
C LEU A 307 -2.45 -0.09 12.56
N LEU A 308 -2.25 -0.61 11.34
CA LEU A 308 -3.06 -1.71 10.83
C LEU A 308 -2.60 -3.06 11.42
N GLY A 309 -2.90 -3.28 12.70
CA GLY A 309 -2.63 -4.51 13.43
C GLY A 309 -1.50 -4.41 14.46
N TRP A 310 -0.98 -3.22 14.72
CA TRP A 310 0.00 -2.94 15.77
C TRP A 310 -0.39 -1.67 16.53
N ASN A 311 0.01 -1.56 17.80
CA ASN A 311 -0.02 -0.35 18.61
C ASN A 311 1.14 -0.38 19.62
N ASP A 312 1.51 0.79 20.16
CA ASP A 312 2.55 0.91 21.17
C ASP A 312 2.08 0.65 22.61
N GLY A 313 0.78 0.35 22.78
CA GLY A 313 0.11 0.14 24.07
C GLY A 313 -0.37 1.43 24.75
N THR A 314 -0.30 2.55 24.06
CA THR A 314 -0.83 3.85 24.49
C THR A 314 -2.00 4.27 23.57
N GLU A 315 -2.57 5.45 23.82
CA GLU A 315 -3.57 6.08 22.94
C GLU A 315 -2.94 6.93 21.83
N LYS A 316 -1.60 6.94 21.72
CA LYS A 316 -0.90 7.68 20.67
C LYS A 316 -1.20 7.07 19.31
N GLU A 317 -1.51 7.92 18.34
CA GLU A 317 -1.83 7.48 16.97
C GLU A 317 -0.91 8.10 15.91
N ILE A 318 -0.25 9.23 16.22
CA ILE A 318 0.66 9.87 15.28
C ILE A 318 2.09 9.60 15.69
N PHE A 319 2.83 8.92 14.81
CA PHE A 319 4.22 8.52 15.00
C PHE A 319 5.06 8.96 13.81
N THR A 320 6.21 9.58 14.08
CA THR A 320 7.24 9.71 13.07
C THR A 320 7.85 8.35 12.74
N ARG A 321 8.58 8.24 11.64
CA ARG A 321 9.26 7.00 11.27
C ARG A 321 10.28 6.58 12.33
N GLU A 322 11.01 7.53 12.90
CA GLU A 322 12.01 7.33 13.97
C GLU A 322 11.34 6.81 15.25
N GLU A 323 10.18 7.36 15.59
CA GLU A 323 9.38 6.86 16.72
C GLU A 323 8.86 5.45 16.46
N LEU A 324 8.40 5.17 15.25
CA LEU A 324 7.97 3.82 14.86
C LEU A 324 9.13 2.82 14.98
N ILE A 325 10.32 3.15 14.45
CA ILE A 325 11.52 2.30 14.57
C ILE A 325 11.82 2.01 16.04
N THR A 326 11.77 3.04 16.89
CA THR A 326 12.11 2.89 18.31
C THR A 326 11.09 2.08 19.10
N GLN A 327 9.79 2.25 18.79
CA GLN A 327 8.69 1.71 19.61
C GLN A 327 8.12 0.40 19.05
N PHE A 328 8.43 0.04 17.81
CA PHE A 328 7.91 -1.18 17.20
C PHE A 328 8.29 -2.41 18.01
N SER A 329 7.33 -3.30 18.23
CA SER A 329 7.57 -4.62 18.85
C SER A 329 6.64 -5.66 18.27
N ILE A 330 7.18 -6.85 18.03
CA ILE A 330 6.43 -7.96 17.44
C ILE A 330 5.33 -8.44 18.39
N GLU A 331 5.59 -8.42 19.68
CA GLU A 331 4.68 -8.86 20.74
C GLU A 331 3.39 -8.03 20.81
N ARG A 332 3.41 -6.83 20.22
CA ARG A 332 2.25 -5.93 20.13
C ARG A 332 1.51 -6.01 18.81
N ILE A 333 1.94 -6.89 17.91
CA ILE A 333 1.18 -7.20 16.70
C ILE A 333 -0.01 -8.06 17.10
N HIS A 334 -1.21 -7.62 16.77
CA HIS A 334 -2.43 -8.37 17.04
C HIS A 334 -2.50 -9.60 16.13
N SER A 335 -2.93 -10.74 16.65
CA SER A 335 -3.12 -11.95 15.86
C SER A 335 -4.41 -11.95 15.03
N GLY A 336 -5.38 -11.10 15.37
CA GLY A 336 -6.65 -10.95 14.64
C GLY A 336 -6.53 -9.97 13.46
N GLY A 337 -7.43 -10.11 12.47
CA GLY A 337 -7.47 -9.24 11.30
C GLY A 337 -7.66 -7.76 11.64
N ALA A 338 -6.93 -6.89 10.98
CA ALA A 338 -6.99 -5.44 11.16
C ALA A 338 -7.95 -4.82 10.14
N LYS A 339 -8.97 -4.10 10.60
CA LYS A 339 -9.96 -3.46 9.73
C LYS A 339 -9.39 -2.18 9.13
N PHE A 340 -9.39 -2.09 7.81
CA PHE A 340 -9.06 -0.87 7.08
C PHE A 340 -10.22 0.13 7.16
N ASP A 341 -9.91 1.39 7.49
CA ASP A 341 -10.84 2.50 7.53
C ASP A 341 -10.28 3.67 6.72
N TYR A 342 -10.97 4.03 5.64
CA TYR A 342 -10.53 5.10 4.74
C TYR A 342 -10.72 6.50 5.34
N GLU A 343 -11.76 6.71 6.17
CA GLU A 343 -11.92 7.99 6.87
C GLU A 343 -10.80 8.21 7.89
N LYS A 344 -10.39 7.13 8.57
CA LYS A 344 -9.21 7.17 9.45
C LYS A 344 -7.93 7.46 8.67
N ALA A 345 -7.78 6.89 7.46
CA ALA A 345 -6.65 7.20 6.57
C ALA A 345 -6.60 8.70 6.23
N LYS A 346 -7.73 9.30 5.86
CA LYS A 346 -7.84 10.73 5.59
C LYS A 346 -7.52 11.59 6.82
N TRP A 347 -7.98 11.16 7.99
CA TRP A 347 -7.65 11.83 9.24
C TRP A 347 -6.14 11.83 9.51
N PHE A 348 -5.45 10.70 9.30
CA PHE A 348 -3.98 10.66 9.40
C PHE A 348 -3.33 11.66 8.45
N ASN A 349 -3.80 11.72 7.22
CA ASN A 349 -3.22 12.64 6.23
C ASN A 349 -3.42 14.10 6.62
N HIS A 350 -4.62 14.46 7.09
CA HIS A 350 -4.91 15.80 7.61
C HIS A 350 -3.98 16.18 8.77
N GLU A 351 -3.82 15.27 9.73
CA GLU A 351 -2.93 15.50 10.88
C GLU A 351 -1.46 15.66 10.46
N TRP A 352 -1.02 14.94 9.44
CA TRP A 352 0.34 15.09 8.89
C TRP A 352 0.49 16.38 8.08
N ILE A 353 -0.49 16.78 7.25
CA ILE A 353 -0.49 18.07 6.56
C ILE A 353 -0.32 19.21 7.58
N ARG A 354 -1.05 19.17 8.68
CA ARG A 354 -0.94 20.18 9.74
C ARG A 354 0.44 20.26 10.39
N ARG A 355 1.20 19.18 10.39
CA ARG A 355 2.55 19.10 10.98
C ARG A 355 3.65 19.51 10.01
N LEU A 356 3.41 19.48 8.71
CA LEU A 356 4.41 19.95 7.75
C LEU A 356 4.79 21.41 8.02
N ASN A 357 6.07 21.70 7.88
CA ASN A 357 6.51 23.08 7.88
C ASN A 357 6.00 23.81 6.62
N SER A 358 5.95 25.14 6.68
CA SER A 358 5.36 25.95 5.61
C SER A 358 6.12 25.81 4.30
N GLU A 359 7.45 25.67 4.31
CA GLU A 359 8.25 25.61 3.08
C GLU A 359 8.03 24.30 2.33
N GLU A 360 8.00 23.17 3.05
CA GLU A 360 7.73 21.84 2.49
C GLU A 360 6.33 21.78 1.89
N LEU A 361 5.31 22.24 2.64
CA LEU A 361 3.94 22.26 2.17
C LEU A 361 3.76 23.15 0.94
N GLU A 362 4.34 24.36 0.96
CA GLU A 362 4.29 25.29 -0.17
C GLU A 362 4.95 24.70 -1.43
N ALA A 363 6.07 23.97 -1.29
CA ALA A 363 6.72 23.32 -2.41
C ALA A 363 5.81 22.27 -3.06
N MET A 364 5.16 21.42 -2.27
CA MET A 364 4.23 20.38 -2.75
C MET A 364 3.01 21.01 -3.42
N VAL A 365 2.40 22.02 -2.80
CA VAL A 365 1.20 22.66 -3.34
C VAL A 365 1.54 23.46 -4.60
N ARG A 366 2.71 24.10 -4.67
CA ARG A 366 3.17 24.81 -5.87
C ARG A 366 3.26 23.85 -7.05
N GLN A 367 3.83 22.67 -6.88
CA GLN A 367 3.88 21.67 -7.94
C GLN A 367 2.47 21.36 -8.47
N LEU A 368 1.49 21.17 -7.59
CA LEU A 368 0.10 20.91 -8.00
C LEU A 368 -0.52 22.09 -8.79
N PHE A 369 -0.20 23.34 -8.41
CA PHE A 369 -0.64 24.52 -9.13
C PHE A 369 -0.03 24.59 -10.53
N ASP A 370 1.28 24.30 -10.64
CA ASP A 370 1.99 24.27 -11.92
C ASP A 370 1.40 23.19 -12.86
N GLU A 371 1.12 21.99 -12.32
CA GLU A 371 0.46 20.89 -13.06
C GLU A 371 -0.97 21.28 -13.57
N LYS A 372 -1.66 22.16 -12.86
CA LYS A 372 -2.97 22.69 -13.24
C LYS A 372 -2.90 23.96 -14.09
N GLY A 373 -1.70 24.46 -14.40
CA GLY A 373 -1.49 25.68 -15.18
C GLY A 373 -1.92 26.95 -14.44
N ILE A 374 -1.98 26.95 -13.12
CA ILE A 374 -2.36 28.13 -12.31
C ILE A 374 -1.08 28.88 -11.95
N ALA A 375 -0.90 30.05 -12.54
CA ALA A 375 0.29 30.86 -12.33
C ALA A 375 0.32 31.50 -10.92
N ILE A 376 1.40 31.32 -10.19
CA ILE A 376 1.67 31.96 -8.91
C ILE A 376 2.67 33.10 -9.15
N THR A 377 2.17 34.34 -9.19
CA THR A 377 2.99 35.53 -9.47
C THR A 377 3.48 36.22 -8.19
N ASP A 378 2.81 36.03 -7.06
CA ASP A 378 3.14 36.60 -5.77
C ASP A 378 3.37 35.49 -4.73
N ARG A 379 4.64 35.29 -4.34
CA ARG A 379 5.03 34.27 -3.36
C ARG A 379 4.49 34.58 -1.96
N GLY A 380 4.48 35.84 -1.55
CA GLY A 380 3.99 36.23 -0.22
C GLY A 380 2.51 35.98 -0.07
N LYS A 381 1.73 36.33 -1.11
CA LYS A 381 0.30 35.99 -1.18
C LYS A 381 0.09 34.49 -1.16
N PHE A 382 0.88 33.72 -1.92
CA PHE A 382 0.78 32.26 -1.95
C PHE A 382 0.96 31.65 -0.56
N SER A 383 2.05 32.01 0.16
CA SER A 383 2.30 31.54 1.52
C SER A 383 1.14 31.86 2.47
N SER A 384 0.62 33.09 2.41
CA SER A 384 -0.53 33.51 3.24
C SER A 384 -1.79 32.71 2.93
N VAL A 385 -2.07 32.44 1.65
CA VAL A 385 -3.20 31.64 1.21
C VAL A 385 -3.08 30.20 1.68
N ILE A 386 -1.91 29.57 1.51
CA ILE A 386 -1.70 28.18 1.95
C ILE A 386 -1.88 28.06 3.47
N ALA A 387 -1.33 28.99 4.25
CA ALA A 387 -1.54 29.03 5.70
C ALA A 387 -3.03 29.16 6.07
N LEU A 388 -3.78 29.99 5.34
CA LEU A 388 -5.21 30.24 5.58
C LEU A 388 -6.10 29.01 5.33
N VAL A 389 -5.73 28.16 4.35
CA VAL A 389 -6.55 27.00 3.96
C VAL A 389 -6.04 25.66 4.54
N LYS A 390 -4.84 25.62 5.10
CA LYS A 390 -4.16 24.41 5.57
C LYS A 390 -5.04 23.49 6.44
N ASP A 391 -5.73 24.05 7.43
CA ASP A 391 -6.59 23.30 8.34
C ASP A 391 -7.90 22.79 7.70
N ARG A 392 -8.14 23.12 6.44
CA ARG A 392 -9.33 22.69 5.68
C ARG A 392 -9.00 21.60 4.65
N CYS A 393 -7.71 21.33 4.44
CA CYS A 393 -7.23 20.38 3.45
C CYS A 393 -6.95 19.04 4.12
N THR A 394 -7.55 18.00 3.60
CA THR A 394 -7.37 16.62 4.06
C THR A 394 -6.39 15.87 3.15
N LEU A 395 -6.46 16.17 1.87
CA LEU A 395 -5.58 15.63 0.82
C LEU A 395 -4.87 16.79 0.11
N LEU A 396 -3.73 16.54 -0.50
CA LEU A 396 -3.00 17.58 -1.24
C LEU A 396 -3.82 18.23 -2.37
N PRO A 397 -4.65 17.52 -3.16
CA PRO A 397 -5.50 18.15 -4.16
C PRO A 397 -6.54 19.15 -3.60
N ASP A 398 -6.92 19.02 -2.33
CA ASP A 398 -7.88 19.94 -1.69
C ASP A 398 -7.37 21.38 -1.70
N PHE A 399 -6.04 21.57 -1.68
CA PHE A 399 -5.45 22.90 -1.77
C PHE A 399 -5.84 23.63 -3.06
N ILE A 400 -5.99 22.93 -4.18
CA ILE A 400 -6.46 23.54 -5.43
C ILE A 400 -7.88 24.03 -5.27
N GLU A 401 -8.78 23.20 -4.75
CA GLU A 401 -10.18 23.56 -4.55
C GLU A 401 -10.33 24.72 -3.55
N GLN A 402 -9.60 24.64 -2.43
CA GLN A 402 -9.72 25.61 -1.34
C GLN A 402 -9.00 26.93 -1.60
N SER A 403 -8.14 27.03 -2.63
CA SER A 403 -7.30 28.23 -2.79
C SER A 403 -7.11 28.75 -4.22
N SER A 404 -7.47 28.02 -5.28
CA SER A 404 -7.27 28.47 -6.67
C SER A 404 -7.96 29.82 -6.97
N PHE A 405 -9.11 30.07 -6.35
CA PHE A 405 -9.86 31.29 -6.53
C PHE A 405 -9.14 32.57 -6.00
N PHE A 406 -8.08 32.44 -5.21
CA PHE A 406 -7.24 33.56 -4.82
C PHE A 406 -6.32 34.03 -5.95
N PHE A 407 -6.02 33.17 -6.93
CA PHE A 407 -5.09 33.43 -8.02
C PHE A 407 -5.80 33.60 -9.37
N THR A 408 -6.95 32.95 -9.54
CA THR A 408 -7.79 33.07 -10.75
C THR A 408 -9.23 33.25 -10.33
N ALA A 409 -9.90 34.26 -10.89
CA ALA A 409 -11.32 34.46 -10.58
C ALA A 409 -12.14 33.23 -10.98
N PRO A 410 -13.17 32.86 -10.18
CA PRO A 410 -13.99 31.69 -10.50
C PRO A 410 -14.67 31.86 -11.87
N ALA A 411 -14.58 30.82 -12.71
CA ALA A 411 -15.20 30.85 -14.05
C ALA A 411 -16.73 30.77 -14.00
N THR A 412 -17.28 30.17 -12.94
CA THR A 412 -18.73 30.00 -12.71
C THR A 412 -19.07 30.35 -11.27
N LEU A 413 -20.28 30.83 -11.07
CA LEU A 413 -20.86 31.14 -9.76
C LEU A 413 -22.02 30.17 -9.47
N ASP A 414 -22.15 29.71 -8.22
CA ASP A 414 -23.31 28.92 -7.75
C ASP A 414 -24.53 29.87 -7.58
N ILE A 415 -25.07 30.30 -8.73
CA ILE A 415 -26.21 31.24 -8.78
C ILE A 415 -27.42 30.64 -8.07
N ASP A 416 -27.67 29.36 -8.19
CA ASP A 416 -28.83 28.70 -7.59
C ASP A 416 -28.80 28.74 -6.04
N ALA A 417 -27.63 28.86 -5.45
CA ALA A 417 -27.49 29.02 -4.02
C ALA A 417 -27.94 30.38 -3.51
N VAL A 418 -27.88 31.40 -4.36
CA VAL A 418 -28.13 32.82 -4.00
C VAL A 418 -29.47 33.30 -4.51
N LYS A 419 -29.84 33.00 -5.75
CA LYS A 419 -31.01 33.47 -6.47
C LYS A 419 -32.34 33.38 -5.70
N PRO A 420 -32.66 32.28 -4.96
CA PRO A 420 -33.95 32.19 -4.24
C PRO A 420 -34.20 33.29 -3.17
N LYS A 421 -33.09 33.87 -2.68
CA LYS A 421 -33.11 34.90 -1.64
C LYS A 421 -32.53 36.23 -2.12
N TRP A 422 -32.22 36.36 -3.41
CA TRP A 422 -31.74 37.62 -4.01
C TRP A 422 -32.87 38.57 -4.32
N ASN A 423 -32.64 39.87 -4.15
CA ASN A 423 -33.57 40.90 -4.46
C ASN A 423 -32.87 42.27 -4.68
N GLU A 424 -33.58 43.28 -5.17
CA GLU A 424 -33.05 44.60 -5.47
C GLU A 424 -32.40 45.28 -4.24
N ASN A 425 -32.90 45.04 -3.02
CA ASN A 425 -32.29 45.62 -1.82
C ASN A 425 -30.90 45.06 -1.58
N LYS A 426 -30.69 43.73 -1.81
CA LYS A 426 -29.39 43.11 -1.70
C LYS A 426 -28.45 43.55 -2.82
N LYS A 427 -28.95 43.68 -4.04
CA LYS A 427 -28.19 44.27 -5.15
C LYS A 427 -27.69 45.68 -4.80
N LYS A 428 -28.59 46.55 -4.33
CA LYS A 428 -28.25 47.89 -3.86
C LYS A 428 -27.20 47.86 -2.75
N PHE A 429 -27.38 46.98 -1.76
CA PHE A 429 -26.39 46.78 -0.69
C PHE A 429 -24.99 46.49 -1.22
N PHE A 430 -24.85 45.53 -2.13
CA PHE A 430 -23.55 45.17 -2.65
C PHE A 430 -22.90 46.28 -3.48
N LEU A 431 -23.67 47.10 -4.20
CA LEU A 431 -23.16 48.27 -4.90
C LEU A 431 -22.62 49.30 -3.91
N LEU A 432 -23.40 49.65 -2.87
CA LEU A 432 -22.97 50.56 -1.80
C LEU A 432 -21.77 49.98 -1.03
N PHE A 433 -21.73 48.67 -0.81
CA PHE A 433 -20.59 48.02 -0.15
C PHE A 433 -19.30 48.17 -0.96
N THR A 434 -19.33 48.24 -2.30
CA THR A 434 -18.13 48.55 -3.07
C THR A 434 -17.60 49.96 -2.83
N GLU A 435 -18.45 50.91 -2.52
CA GLU A 435 -18.09 52.31 -2.17
C GLU A 435 -17.46 52.37 -0.77
N GLU A 436 -18.07 51.68 0.21
CA GLU A 436 -17.51 51.50 1.54
C GLU A 436 -16.15 50.85 1.52
N LEU A 437 -15.97 49.76 0.75
CA LEU A 437 -14.68 49.05 0.58
C LEU A 437 -13.61 49.97 0.00
N ALA A 438 -13.97 50.83 -0.98
CA ALA A 438 -13.04 51.80 -1.56
C ALA A 438 -12.55 52.83 -0.54
N ALA A 439 -13.40 53.22 0.41
CA ALA A 439 -13.11 54.21 1.44
C ALA A 439 -12.30 53.63 2.65
N ILE A 440 -12.18 52.31 2.83
CA ILE A 440 -11.45 51.72 3.94
C ILE A 440 -9.96 52.11 3.86
N PRO A 441 -9.42 52.83 4.86
CA PRO A 441 -8.02 53.30 4.80
C PRO A 441 -7.01 52.22 5.05
N GLU A 442 -7.30 51.26 5.92
CA GLU A 442 -6.47 50.12 6.27
C GLU A 442 -7.19 48.83 5.87
N TRP A 443 -6.60 48.10 4.91
CA TRP A 443 -7.23 46.90 4.35
C TRP A 443 -6.94 45.67 5.22
N GLY A 444 -8.01 45.11 5.82
CA GLY A 444 -7.94 43.96 6.69
C GLY A 444 -9.31 43.37 7.00
N SER A 445 -9.33 42.09 7.38
CA SER A 445 -10.58 41.33 7.62
C SER A 445 -11.53 42.02 8.60
N ALA A 446 -11.00 42.54 9.72
CA ALA A 446 -11.78 43.20 10.75
C ALA A 446 -12.44 44.49 10.24
N PHE A 447 -11.70 45.31 9.47
CA PHE A 447 -12.25 46.57 8.90
C PHE A 447 -13.30 46.32 7.84
N ILE A 448 -13.08 45.26 7.00
CA ILE A 448 -14.07 44.87 6.00
C ILE A 448 -15.35 44.35 6.66
N GLU A 449 -15.21 43.51 7.69
CA GLU A 449 -16.34 42.98 8.46
C GLU A 449 -17.13 44.07 9.16
N ASP A 450 -16.45 45.04 9.78
CA ASP A 450 -17.09 46.17 10.46
C ASP A 450 -17.90 47.05 9.47
N GLY A 451 -17.29 47.45 8.32
CA GLY A 451 -17.96 48.18 7.26
C GLY A 451 -19.19 47.44 6.71
N PHE A 452 -19.03 46.11 6.46
CA PHE A 452 -20.12 45.27 6.00
C PHE A 452 -21.30 45.24 6.98
N LYS A 453 -21.04 45.04 8.28
CA LYS A 453 -22.07 44.99 9.32
C LYS A 453 -22.75 46.31 9.51
N LYS A 454 -22.00 47.43 9.54
CA LYS A 454 -22.58 48.80 9.66
C LYS A 454 -23.51 49.11 8.50
N LEU A 455 -23.06 48.88 7.29
CA LEU A 455 -23.88 49.12 6.09
C LEU A 455 -25.13 48.22 6.06
N ALA A 456 -25.00 46.93 6.46
CA ALA A 456 -26.13 45.99 6.53
C ALA A 456 -27.22 46.50 7.49
N ILE A 457 -26.83 47.06 8.65
CA ILE A 457 -27.74 47.67 9.62
C ILE A 457 -28.41 48.91 9.02
N GLN A 458 -27.66 49.78 8.35
CA GLN A 458 -28.18 50.98 7.70
C GLN A 458 -29.21 50.67 6.61
N GLU A 459 -28.97 49.63 5.81
CA GLU A 459 -29.89 49.17 4.77
C GLU A 459 -30.98 48.22 5.29
N ASN A 460 -31.07 48.01 6.61
CA ASN A 460 -32.10 47.20 7.27
C ASN A 460 -32.11 45.73 6.83
N ILE A 461 -30.92 45.15 6.52
CA ILE A 461 -30.73 43.77 6.12
C ILE A 461 -29.91 43.03 7.19
N LYS A 462 -30.31 41.81 7.53
CA LYS A 462 -29.53 40.98 8.48
C LYS A 462 -28.17 40.59 7.88
N PRO A 463 -27.05 40.90 8.54
CA PRO A 463 -25.70 40.58 7.99
C PRO A 463 -25.53 39.11 7.57
N GLY A 464 -26.12 38.16 8.32
CA GLY A 464 -26.06 36.72 7.98
C GLY A 464 -26.73 36.36 6.64
N GLU A 465 -27.67 37.16 6.15
CA GLU A 465 -28.30 36.92 4.84
C GLU A 465 -27.43 37.35 3.66
N LEU A 466 -26.40 38.16 3.92
CA LEU A 466 -25.50 38.73 2.93
C LEU A 466 -24.19 37.99 2.80
N GLN A 467 -23.80 37.19 3.82
CA GLN A 467 -22.52 36.48 3.83
C GLN A 467 -22.44 35.37 2.77
N LEU A 468 -23.52 34.60 2.55
CA LEU A 468 -23.53 33.57 1.50
C LEU A 468 -23.44 34.20 0.10
N PRO A 469 -24.22 35.23 -0.28
CA PRO A 469 -24.00 35.92 -1.53
C PRO A 469 -22.56 36.43 -1.70
N LEU A 470 -22.01 37.12 -0.70
CA LEU A 470 -20.62 37.59 -0.75
C LEU A 470 -19.63 36.43 -1.01
N ARG A 471 -19.81 35.32 -0.31
CA ARG A 471 -18.96 34.13 -0.49
C ARG A 471 -19.05 33.60 -1.93
N VAL A 472 -20.27 33.42 -2.46
CA VAL A 472 -20.44 32.94 -3.85
C VAL A 472 -19.81 33.89 -4.86
N ILE A 473 -19.94 35.19 -4.64
CA ILE A 473 -19.29 36.23 -5.45
C ILE A 473 -17.77 36.09 -5.46
N LEU A 474 -17.17 35.87 -4.28
CA LEU A 474 -15.71 35.87 -4.16
C LEU A 474 -15.08 34.51 -4.56
N VAL A 475 -15.77 33.40 -4.28
CA VAL A 475 -15.22 32.05 -4.39
C VAL A 475 -15.83 31.25 -5.53
N GLY A 476 -17.04 31.61 -5.95
CA GLY A 476 -17.84 30.84 -6.91
C GLY A 476 -18.78 29.82 -6.26
N GLY A 477 -18.65 29.52 -4.97
CA GLY A 477 -19.42 28.48 -4.27
C GLY A 477 -19.56 28.70 -2.78
N LYS A 478 -20.00 27.67 -2.04
CA LYS A 478 -20.30 27.71 -0.59
C LYS A 478 -19.12 27.27 0.30
N PHE A 479 -17.94 27.16 -0.24
CA PHE A 479 -16.74 26.64 0.43
C PHE A 479 -15.72 27.75 0.76
N GLY A 480 -14.56 27.35 1.33
CA GLY A 480 -13.45 28.25 1.61
C GLY A 480 -13.42 28.81 3.04
N PRO A 481 -12.40 29.60 3.38
CA PRO A 481 -12.18 30.23 4.68
C PRO A 481 -13.31 31.25 5.07
N PRO A 482 -13.24 31.92 6.23
CA PRO A 482 -14.15 33.02 6.56
C PRO A 482 -14.16 34.08 5.46
N VAL A 483 -15.34 34.53 5.10
CA VAL A 483 -15.54 35.37 3.89
C VAL A 483 -14.77 36.70 3.92
N PHE A 484 -14.60 37.28 5.10
CA PHE A 484 -13.84 38.52 5.26
C PHE A 484 -12.32 38.31 5.18
N ASP A 485 -11.83 37.13 5.59
CA ASP A 485 -10.44 36.74 5.38
C ASP A 485 -10.15 36.51 3.89
N ILE A 486 -11.11 35.92 3.17
CA ILE A 486 -11.03 35.81 1.71
C ILE A 486 -10.93 37.21 1.07
N ALA A 487 -11.82 38.13 1.41
CA ALA A 487 -11.78 39.48 0.86
C ALA A 487 -10.47 40.21 1.18
N ALA A 488 -10.00 40.10 2.42
CA ALA A 488 -8.73 40.69 2.84
C ALA A 488 -7.52 40.14 2.02
N THR A 489 -7.49 38.85 1.80
CA THR A 489 -6.41 38.16 1.06
C THR A 489 -6.50 38.40 -0.46
N LEU A 490 -7.70 38.52 -1.02
CA LEU A 490 -7.89 38.90 -2.44
C LEU A 490 -7.33 40.28 -2.75
N GLY A 491 -7.42 41.19 -1.78
CA GLY A 491 -7.09 42.58 -1.95
C GLY A 491 -8.32 43.44 -2.34
N LYS A 492 -8.18 44.75 -2.15
CA LYS A 492 -9.26 45.74 -2.30
C LYS A 492 -9.83 45.71 -3.72
N ASP A 493 -8.99 45.92 -4.71
CA ASP A 493 -9.40 46.06 -6.09
C ASP A 493 -10.08 44.82 -6.65
N GLU A 494 -9.52 43.63 -6.37
CA GLU A 494 -10.10 42.38 -6.84
C GLU A 494 -11.42 42.05 -6.14
N THR A 495 -11.55 42.35 -4.86
CA THR A 495 -12.81 42.18 -4.12
C THR A 495 -13.93 43.05 -4.70
N ILE A 496 -13.66 44.36 -4.92
CA ILE A 496 -14.59 45.28 -5.53
C ILE A 496 -14.97 44.86 -6.96
N ASN A 497 -13.96 44.44 -7.74
CA ASN A 497 -14.18 44.01 -9.12
C ASN A 497 -15.10 42.77 -9.20
N ARG A 498 -14.89 41.76 -8.34
CA ARG A 498 -15.76 40.58 -8.28
C ARG A 498 -17.19 40.93 -7.91
N ILE A 499 -17.38 41.78 -6.91
CA ILE A 499 -18.69 42.21 -6.51
C ILE A 499 -19.41 42.90 -7.70
N ARG A 500 -18.78 43.87 -8.34
CA ARG A 500 -19.36 44.61 -9.46
C ARG A 500 -19.75 43.73 -10.64
N LYS A 501 -18.91 42.70 -10.95
CA LYS A 501 -19.20 41.78 -12.06
C LYS A 501 -20.32 40.80 -11.75
N ALA A 502 -20.53 40.47 -10.47
CA ALA A 502 -21.46 39.40 -10.08
C ALA A 502 -22.88 39.88 -9.77
N VAL A 503 -23.06 41.13 -9.31
CA VAL A 503 -24.35 41.63 -8.82
C VAL A 503 -25.49 41.63 -9.87
N ASP A 504 -25.14 41.64 -11.15
CA ASP A 504 -26.10 41.58 -12.25
C ASP A 504 -26.38 40.13 -12.75
N LEU A 505 -25.70 39.13 -12.19
CA LEU A 505 -25.83 37.71 -12.58
C LEU A 505 -26.89 36.96 -11.75
N PHE A 506 -27.28 37.48 -10.58
CA PHE A 506 -28.28 36.92 -9.68
C PHE A 506 -29.65 37.50 -9.94
#